data_486ff792c6f5bc15ad01eb4ee0cd11c3
#
_entry.id   486ff792c6f5bc15ad01eb4ee0cd11c3
#
_cell.length_a   1.000
_cell.length_b   1.000
_cell.length_c   1.000
_cell.angle_alpha   90.00
_cell.angle_beta   90.00
_cell.angle_gamma   90.00
#
_symmetry.space_group_name_H-M   'P 1'
#
loop_
_entity.id
_entity.type
_entity.pdbx_description
1 polymer ?
#
loop_
_entity_poly.entity_id
_entity_poly.type
_entity_poly.pdbx_seq_one_letter_code
_entity_poly.pdbx_strand_id
1 'polypeptide(L)'
;MRTMINTLIAASLSASLVALPVMAEDEKIQLWDKMNEYTVELEDGLLTISRIKTPPALIKGFLQPMVPAEGVTPVGEIDIIEMIGKEDSMLVDMRMKDHVLQLGTIPGSVNIPYTEVAMNMDQFGCAQQGEGWNCDGVTTKVYAFCNSSTCPQSPNGIRAMIREGYPAELIYYYRGGYQDWTIHGLTTVEGEL
;
A
#
# COMPACT_ATOMS: atom_id res chain seq x y z
N MET A 1 78.58 -50.12 11.91
CA MET A 1 77.13 -50.33 11.79
C MET A 1 76.47 -49.00 12.10
N ARG A 2 75.90 -48.28 11.06
CA ARG A 2 75.16 -47.01 11.23
C ARG A 2 73.68 -47.29 10.91
N THR A 3 72.90 -47.20 11.93
CA THR A 3 71.43 -47.38 11.83
C THR A 3 70.81 -46.08 11.30
N MET A 4 70.20 -46.11 10.09
CA MET A 4 69.41 -44.98 9.57
C MET A 4 67.97 -45.06 10.16
N ILE A 5 67.60 -44.01 10.83
CA ILE A 5 66.25 -43.82 11.29
C ILE A 5 65.50 -43.01 10.22
N ASN A 6 64.55 -43.65 9.53
CA ASN A 6 63.64 -42.98 8.61
C ASN A 6 62.48 -42.30 9.40
N THR A 7 62.49 -40.98 9.42
CA THR A 7 61.40 -40.20 9.96
C THR A 7 60.36 -39.97 8.87
N LEU A 8 59.18 -40.60 8.99
CA LEU A 8 58.01 -40.33 8.13
C LEU A 8 57.35 -39.06 8.63
N ILE A 9 57.37 -38.00 7.81
CA ILE A 9 56.58 -36.76 8.03
C ILE A 9 55.21 -36.99 7.42
N ALA A 10 54.17 -37.14 8.26
CA ALA A 10 52.79 -37.16 7.86
C ALA A 10 52.31 -35.71 7.65
N ALA A 11 52.10 -35.29 6.40
CA ALA A 11 51.50 -34.02 6.05
C ALA A 11 49.98 -34.15 6.22
N SER A 12 49.43 -33.55 7.26
CA SER A 12 47.98 -33.41 7.42
C SER A 12 47.44 -32.31 6.51
N LEU A 13 46.73 -32.67 5.43
CA LEU A 13 45.91 -31.73 4.65
C LEU A 13 44.68 -31.35 5.44
N SER A 14 44.70 -30.20 6.10
CA SER A 14 43.48 -29.57 6.65
C SER A 14 42.71 -28.93 5.50
N ALA A 15 41.63 -29.60 5.05
CA ALA A 15 40.68 -29.02 4.11
C ALA A 15 39.85 -27.98 4.88
N SER A 16 40.15 -26.69 4.66
CA SER A 16 39.31 -25.60 5.14
C SER A 16 38.02 -25.61 4.34
N LEU A 17 36.93 -26.06 4.93
CA LEU A 17 35.58 -25.83 4.37
C LEU A 17 35.30 -24.33 4.42
N VAL A 18 35.40 -23.67 3.25
CA VAL A 18 34.87 -22.32 3.09
C VAL A 18 33.35 -22.47 3.05
N ALA A 19 32.70 -22.17 4.17
CA ALA A 19 31.24 -22.01 4.22
C ALA A 19 30.87 -20.83 3.31
N LEU A 20 30.30 -21.10 2.15
CA LEU A 20 29.66 -20.08 1.35
C LEU A 20 28.53 -19.45 2.19
N PRO A 21 28.40 -18.10 2.21
CA PRO A 21 27.30 -17.48 2.88
C PRO A 21 25.99 -18.00 2.26
N VAL A 22 25.17 -18.67 3.07
CA VAL A 22 23.80 -18.96 2.69
C VAL A 22 23.12 -17.60 2.57
N MET A 23 22.90 -17.15 1.34
CA MET A 23 22.06 -15.99 1.08
C MET A 23 20.71 -16.31 1.71
N ALA A 24 20.33 -15.55 2.73
CA ALA A 24 19.01 -15.67 3.31
C ALA A 24 17.99 -15.53 2.15
N GLU A 25 17.16 -16.53 1.98
CA GLU A 25 16.09 -16.49 0.98
C GLU A 25 15.19 -15.30 1.38
N ASP A 26 15.05 -14.32 0.48
CA ASP A 26 14.25 -13.13 0.73
C ASP A 26 12.84 -13.55 1.13
N GLU A 27 12.35 -13.04 2.26
CA GLU A 27 11.02 -13.36 2.77
C GLU A 27 9.97 -12.95 1.74
N LYS A 28 9.33 -13.93 1.09
CA LYS A 28 8.22 -13.69 0.18
C LYS A 28 7.03 -13.18 0.97
N ILE A 29 6.45 -12.08 0.51
CA ILE A 29 5.27 -11.48 1.11
C ILE A 29 4.09 -11.58 0.14
N GLN A 30 2.89 -11.37 0.66
CA GLN A 30 1.66 -11.49 -0.12
C GLN A 30 1.69 -10.59 -1.36
N LEU A 31 1.50 -11.19 -2.54
CA LEU A 31 1.50 -10.50 -3.83
C LEU A 31 0.18 -9.72 -4.02
N TRP A 32 -0.97 -10.43 -3.98
CA TRP A 32 -2.30 -9.83 -3.90
C TRP A 32 -3.24 -10.72 -3.08
N ASP A 33 -4.53 -10.49 -3.04
CA ASP A 33 -5.45 -11.15 -2.13
C ASP A 33 -5.27 -12.69 -2.11
N LYS A 34 -4.84 -13.19 -0.94
CA LYS A 34 -4.57 -14.63 -0.65
C LYS A 34 -3.52 -15.31 -1.54
N MET A 35 -2.77 -14.56 -2.32
CA MET A 35 -1.77 -15.09 -3.25
C MET A 35 -0.38 -14.55 -2.93
N ASN A 36 0.61 -15.44 -2.76
CA ASN A 36 2.00 -15.08 -2.48
C ASN A 36 2.85 -15.04 -3.75
N GLU A 37 2.50 -15.83 -4.77
CA GLU A 37 3.20 -15.88 -6.04
C GLU A 37 2.22 -16.21 -7.18
N TYR A 38 2.58 -15.83 -8.39
CA TYR A 38 1.82 -16.08 -9.60
C TYR A 38 2.73 -16.67 -10.67
N THR A 39 2.37 -17.82 -11.23
CA THR A 39 3.15 -18.49 -12.27
C THR A 39 2.47 -18.33 -13.63
N VAL A 40 3.26 -17.92 -14.63
CA VAL A 40 2.85 -17.77 -16.03
C VAL A 40 3.62 -18.78 -16.85
N GLU A 41 2.94 -19.48 -17.75
CA GLU A 41 3.56 -20.32 -18.77
C GLU A 41 3.93 -19.47 -20.00
N LEU A 42 5.21 -19.51 -20.39
CA LEU A 42 5.76 -18.83 -21.56
C LEU A 42 6.25 -19.88 -22.56
N GLU A 43 6.58 -19.47 -23.77
CA GLU A 43 7.10 -20.39 -24.81
C GLU A 43 8.40 -21.09 -24.39
N ASP A 44 9.22 -20.45 -23.57
CA ASP A 44 10.52 -20.91 -23.07
C ASP A 44 10.49 -21.50 -21.66
N GLY A 45 9.29 -21.63 -21.04
CA GLY A 45 9.13 -22.24 -19.73
C GLY A 45 8.19 -21.51 -18.78
N LEU A 46 8.31 -21.80 -17.47
CA LEU A 46 7.49 -21.20 -16.42
C LEU A 46 8.20 -19.98 -15.83
N LEU A 47 7.49 -18.85 -15.79
CA LEU A 47 7.90 -17.65 -15.05
C LEU A 47 7.09 -17.52 -13.77
N THR A 48 7.75 -17.51 -12.61
CA THR A 48 7.09 -17.25 -11.32
C THR A 48 7.35 -15.81 -10.86
N ILE A 49 6.27 -15.07 -10.67
CA ILE A 49 6.28 -13.70 -10.14
C ILE A 49 5.96 -13.77 -8.66
N SER A 50 6.81 -13.21 -7.82
CA SER A 50 6.61 -13.10 -6.38
C SER A 50 6.96 -11.69 -5.92
N ARG A 51 6.64 -11.40 -4.68
CA ARG A 51 6.95 -10.12 -4.04
C ARG A 51 7.80 -10.37 -2.81
N ILE A 52 8.91 -9.67 -2.72
CA ILE A 52 9.80 -9.66 -1.56
C ILE A 52 9.61 -8.39 -0.75
N LYS A 53 9.99 -8.44 0.52
CA LYS A 53 10.02 -7.28 1.39
C LYS A 53 11.17 -6.37 1.00
N THR A 54 10.86 -5.12 0.65
CA THR A 54 11.87 -4.10 0.33
C THR A 54 11.81 -2.97 1.36
N PRO A 55 12.89 -2.16 1.55
CA PRO A 55 12.88 -1.03 2.46
C PRO A 55 11.70 -0.06 2.24
N PRO A 56 11.30 0.31 1.00
CA PRO A 56 10.11 1.13 0.77
C PRO A 56 8.80 0.39 1.05
N ALA A 57 8.78 -0.94 0.97
CA ALA A 57 7.60 -1.77 1.20
C ALA A 57 7.48 -2.24 2.67
N LEU A 58 7.85 -1.39 3.63
CA LEU A 58 7.72 -1.66 5.08
C LEU A 58 6.27 -1.88 5.51
N ILE A 59 5.31 -1.52 4.68
CA ILE A 59 3.89 -1.61 4.98
C ILE A 59 3.41 -3.03 4.71
N LYS A 60 2.85 -3.63 5.76
CA LYS A 60 2.13 -4.90 5.64
C LYS A 60 0.90 -4.69 4.77
N GLY A 61 0.87 -5.35 3.63
CA GLY A 61 -0.24 -5.27 2.70
C GLY A 61 0.04 -6.07 1.44
N PHE A 62 -0.90 -6.06 0.53
CA PHE A 62 -0.82 -6.72 -0.77
C PHE A 62 -1.33 -5.78 -1.85
N LEU A 63 -0.99 -6.02 -3.10
CA LEU A 63 -1.41 -5.17 -4.21
C LEU A 63 -2.93 -5.02 -4.23
N GLN A 64 -3.39 -3.79 -4.11
CA GLN A 64 -4.81 -3.46 -4.16
C GLN A 64 -5.27 -3.35 -5.63
N PRO A 65 -6.53 -3.66 -5.94
CA PRO A 65 -7.09 -3.46 -7.26
C PRO A 65 -7.08 -1.97 -7.64
N MET A 66 -7.05 -1.67 -8.94
CA MET A 66 -7.19 -0.28 -9.44
C MET A 66 -8.59 0.27 -9.14
N VAL A 67 -9.61 -0.60 -9.21
CA VAL A 67 -11.01 -0.27 -8.91
C VAL A 67 -11.42 -1.09 -7.69
N PRO A 68 -11.49 -0.49 -6.49
CA PRO A 68 -11.78 -1.20 -5.25
C PRO A 68 -13.23 -1.65 -5.10
N ALA A 69 -14.15 -1.01 -5.83
CA ALA A 69 -15.56 -1.35 -5.93
C ALA A 69 -16.11 -0.85 -7.28
N GLU A 70 -17.17 -1.47 -7.78
CA GLU A 70 -17.86 -1.06 -9.01
C GLU A 70 -18.34 0.39 -8.89
N GLY A 71 -18.19 1.18 -9.95
CA GLY A 71 -18.54 2.60 -10.00
C GLY A 71 -17.42 3.56 -9.57
N VAL A 72 -16.42 3.08 -8.82
CA VAL A 72 -15.30 3.92 -8.38
C VAL A 72 -14.33 4.21 -9.52
N THR A 73 -13.93 5.47 -9.67
CA THR A 73 -12.99 5.91 -10.71
C THR A 73 -11.55 5.91 -10.19
N PRO A 74 -10.61 5.15 -10.79
CA PRO A 74 -9.20 5.24 -10.46
C PRO A 74 -8.61 6.55 -11.02
N VAL A 75 -7.74 7.20 -10.23
CA VAL A 75 -7.09 8.48 -10.56
C VAL A 75 -5.60 8.45 -10.25
N GLY A 76 -4.85 9.37 -10.88
CA GLY A 76 -3.42 9.59 -10.66
C GLY A 76 -3.12 10.95 -10.02
N GLU A 77 -1.83 11.27 -9.95
CA GLU A 77 -1.32 12.49 -9.30
C GLU A 77 -1.87 13.76 -9.95
N ILE A 78 -2.00 13.79 -11.27
CA ILE A 78 -2.49 14.96 -12.01
C ILE A 78 -3.94 15.24 -11.61
N ASP A 79 -4.79 14.21 -11.52
CA ASP A 79 -6.19 14.36 -11.12
C ASP A 79 -6.29 14.91 -9.68
N ILE A 80 -5.37 14.47 -8.78
CA ILE A 80 -5.30 14.98 -7.41
C ILE A 80 -4.88 16.46 -7.41
N ILE A 81 -3.85 16.82 -8.18
CA ILE A 81 -3.40 18.21 -8.28
C ILE A 81 -4.53 19.11 -8.80
N GLU A 82 -5.24 18.68 -9.83
CA GLU A 82 -6.33 19.44 -10.46
C GLU A 82 -7.58 19.59 -9.59
N MET A 83 -7.80 18.66 -8.63
CA MET A 83 -8.96 18.73 -7.76
C MET A 83 -8.74 19.61 -6.52
N ILE A 84 -7.49 19.83 -6.07
CA ILE A 84 -7.19 20.67 -4.90
C ILE A 84 -7.80 22.07 -5.08
N GLY A 85 -8.58 22.48 -4.08
CA GLY A 85 -9.25 23.80 -4.06
C GLY A 85 -10.57 23.86 -4.83
N LYS A 86 -11.07 22.75 -5.40
CA LYS A 86 -12.43 22.70 -5.99
C LYS A 86 -13.47 22.55 -4.87
N GLU A 87 -14.48 23.41 -4.87
CA GLU A 87 -15.53 23.46 -3.83
C GLU A 87 -16.43 22.21 -3.80
N ASP A 88 -16.58 21.52 -4.96
CA ASP A 88 -17.39 20.30 -5.09
C ASP A 88 -16.61 19.00 -4.79
N SER A 89 -15.38 19.12 -4.30
CA SER A 89 -14.46 17.99 -4.18
C SER A 89 -13.75 18.01 -2.82
N MET A 90 -13.54 16.82 -2.26
CA MET A 90 -12.81 16.62 -1.01
C MET A 90 -11.71 15.58 -1.21
N LEU A 91 -10.48 15.92 -0.84
CA LEU A 91 -9.36 14.99 -0.79
C LEU A 91 -9.28 14.37 0.62
N VAL A 92 -9.42 13.05 0.71
CA VAL A 92 -9.52 12.33 1.99
C VAL A 92 -8.34 11.40 2.19
N ASP A 93 -7.55 11.71 3.19
CA ASP A 93 -6.50 10.83 3.69
C ASP A 93 -7.10 9.80 4.65
N MET A 94 -7.23 8.56 4.19
CA MET A 94 -7.83 7.47 4.99
C MET A 94 -6.81 6.70 5.84
N ARG A 95 -5.58 7.22 5.98
CA ARG A 95 -4.58 6.65 6.88
C ARG A 95 -4.99 6.87 8.34
N MET A 96 -4.44 6.03 9.22
CA MET A 96 -4.56 6.26 10.66
C MET A 96 -3.88 7.58 11.06
N LYS A 97 -4.42 8.25 12.06
CA LYS A 97 -4.01 9.58 12.55
C LYS A 97 -2.52 9.67 12.89
N ASP A 98 -1.98 8.64 13.53
CA ASP A 98 -0.56 8.54 13.87
C ASP A 98 0.36 8.56 12.64
N HIS A 99 -0.04 7.92 11.55
CA HIS A 99 0.72 7.97 10.28
C HIS A 99 0.73 9.38 9.67
N VAL A 100 -0.39 10.08 9.73
CA VAL A 100 -0.51 11.45 9.21
C VAL A 100 0.36 12.40 10.03
N LEU A 101 0.29 12.31 11.37
CA LEU A 101 1.11 13.12 12.26
C LEU A 101 2.62 12.91 12.10
N GLN A 102 3.04 11.66 11.82
CA GLN A 102 4.46 11.32 11.70
C GLN A 102 5.06 11.64 10.34
N LEU A 103 4.27 11.49 9.28
CA LEU A 103 4.77 11.52 7.90
C LEU A 103 4.32 12.76 7.12
N GLY A 104 3.33 13.49 7.62
CA GLY A 104 2.66 14.55 6.86
C GLY A 104 1.58 13.99 5.93
N THR A 105 1.01 14.86 5.09
CA THR A 105 -0.07 14.51 4.16
C THR A 105 0.02 15.30 2.85
N ILE A 106 -0.87 14.99 1.90
CA ILE A 106 -1.03 15.75 0.66
C ILE A 106 -1.73 17.08 0.97
N PRO A 107 -1.25 18.22 0.44
CA PRO A 107 -1.88 19.51 0.66
C PRO A 107 -3.38 19.52 0.33
N GLY A 108 -4.19 20.15 1.17
CA GLY A 108 -5.64 20.24 0.99
C GLY A 108 -6.40 18.96 1.34
N SER A 109 -5.74 17.92 1.86
CA SER A 109 -6.45 16.73 2.34
C SER A 109 -6.97 16.91 3.75
N VAL A 110 -8.09 16.22 4.04
CA VAL A 110 -8.66 16.03 5.37
C VAL A 110 -8.40 14.60 5.80
N ASN A 111 -7.91 14.40 7.02
CA ASN A 111 -7.71 13.05 7.55
C ASN A 111 -8.99 12.51 8.17
N ILE A 112 -9.58 11.51 7.52
CA ILE A 112 -10.67 10.71 8.05
C ILE A 112 -10.25 9.24 7.95
N PRO A 113 -9.78 8.63 9.04
CA PRO A 113 -9.32 7.26 9.03
C PRO A 113 -10.36 6.29 8.46
N TYR A 114 -9.90 5.30 7.71
CA TYR A 114 -10.78 4.30 7.06
C TYR A 114 -11.72 3.58 8.05
N THR A 115 -11.37 3.54 9.34
CA THR A 115 -12.19 2.98 10.41
C THR A 115 -13.29 3.92 10.88
N GLU A 116 -13.18 5.21 10.58
CA GLU A 116 -14.08 6.26 11.05
C GLU A 116 -14.95 6.82 9.92
N VAL A 117 -14.59 6.61 8.65
CA VAL A 117 -15.24 7.24 7.50
C VAL A 117 -16.74 6.95 7.42
N ALA A 118 -17.18 5.73 7.72
CA ALA A 118 -18.59 5.35 7.72
C ALA A 118 -19.44 6.00 8.85
N MET A 119 -18.77 6.52 9.87
CA MET A 119 -19.42 7.24 10.99
C MET A 119 -19.44 8.76 10.78
N ASN A 120 -18.73 9.25 9.77
CA ASN A 120 -18.56 10.67 9.45
C ASN A 120 -19.10 11.01 8.06
N MET A 121 -20.18 10.37 7.63
CA MET A 121 -20.75 10.54 6.30
C MET A 121 -21.39 11.93 6.10
N ASP A 122 -21.71 12.63 7.18
CA ASP A 122 -22.15 14.02 7.17
C ASP A 122 -21.10 14.98 6.58
N GLN A 123 -19.81 14.68 6.76
CA GLN A 123 -18.72 15.46 6.17
C GLN A 123 -18.74 15.41 4.64
N PHE A 124 -19.36 14.40 4.05
CA PHE A 124 -19.51 14.22 2.60
C PHE A 124 -20.89 14.70 2.09
N GLY A 125 -21.71 15.28 2.97
CA GLY A 125 -23.02 15.81 2.62
C GLY A 125 -24.19 14.85 2.80
N CYS A 126 -23.98 13.66 3.40
CA CYS A 126 -25.08 12.77 3.75
C CYS A 126 -25.81 13.29 4.99
N ALA A 127 -27.12 13.11 5.03
CA ALA A 127 -27.93 13.42 6.21
C ALA A 127 -28.09 12.20 7.11
N GLN A 128 -27.99 12.38 8.42
CA GLN A 128 -28.24 11.29 9.36
C GLN A 128 -29.71 10.86 9.29
N GLN A 129 -29.97 9.56 9.17
CA GLN A 129 -31.31 8.99 9.11
C GLN A 129 -31.41 7.76 10.02
N GLY A 130 -31.98 7.94 11.21
CA GLY A 130 -32.04 6.90 12.24
C GLY A 130 -30.62 6.50 12.70
N GLU A 131 -30.29 5.22 12.59
CA GLU A 131 -28.94 4.70 12.90
C GLU A 131 -27.99 4.70 11.68
N GLY A 132 -28.45 5.12 10.50
CA GLY A 132 -27.70 5.13 9.25
C GLY A 132 -27.68 6.50 8.59
N TRP A 133 -27.43 6.51 7.28
CA TRP A 133 -27.24 7.71 6.48
C TRP A 133 -28.20 7.75 5.29
N ASN A 134 -28.60 8.94 4.91
CA ASN A 134 -29.23 9.22 3.63
C ASN A 134 -28.27 10.07 2.81
N CYS A 135 -27.76 9.52 1.69
CA CYS A 135 -26.85 10.20 0.77
C CYS A 135 -27.55 10.58 -0.55
N ASP A 136 -28.88 10.58 -0.60
CA ASP A 136 -29.64 10.99 -1.79
C ASP A 136 -29.34 12.46 -2.13
N GLY A 137 -28.99 12.71 -3.37
CA GLY A 137 -28.70 14.06 -3.87
C GLY A 137 -27.35 14.65 -3.45
N VAL A 138 -26.47 13.86 -2.82
CA VAL A 138 -25.10 14.26 -2.57
C VAL A 138 -24.37 14.48 -3.89
N THR A 139 -23.56 15.55 -3.97
CA THR A 139 -22.80 15.93 -5.15
C THR A 139 -21.29 16.04 -4.89
N THR A 140 -20.85 15.93 -3.65
CA THR A 140 -19.46 16.00 -3.26
C THR A 140 -18.67 14.86 -3.88
N LYS A 141 -17.60 15.17 -4.61
CA LYS A 141 -16.65 14.20 -5.12
C LYS A 141 -15.60 13.88 -4.07
N VAL A 142 -15.44 12.62 -3.73
CA VAL A 142 -14.47 12.17 -2.73
C VAL A 142 -13.26 11.54 -3.40
N TYR A 143 -12.11 12.18 -3.28
CA TYR A 143 -10.82 11.65 -3.74
C TYR A 143 -10.12 10.98 -2.56
N ALA A 144 -10.13 9.66 -2.54
CA ALA A 144 -9.66 8.87 -1.41
C ALA A 144 -8.29 8.26 -1.65
N PHE A 145 -7.41 8.40 -0.69
CA PHE A 145 -6.10 7.74 -0.71
C PHE A 145 -5.70 7.19 0.66
N CYS A 146 -4.68 6.34 0.67
CA CYS A 146 -3.97 5.97 1.89
C CYS A 146 -2.46 5.97 1.63
N ASN A 147 -1.72 5.01 2.15
CA ASN A 147 -0.27 5.10 2.11
C ASN A 147 0.34 4.72 0.76
N SER A 148 -0.17 3.67 0.09
CA SER A 148 0.45 3.13 -1.13
C SER A 148 -0.47 2.17 -1.88
N SER A 149 -0.01 1.74 -3.05
CA SER A 149 -0.69 0.73 -3.87
C SER A 149 -0.87 -0.64 -3.18
N THR A 150 -0.22 -0.87 -2.04
CA THR A 150 -0.36 -2.10 -1.24
C THR A 150 -1.14 -1.90 0.05
N CYS A 151 -1.58 -0.69 0.32
CA CYS A 151 -2.32 -0.34 1.54
C CYS A 151 -3.82 -0.62 1.37
N PRO A 152 -4.45 -1.45 2.23
CA PRO A 152 -5.87 -1.75 2.12
C PRO A 152 -6.79 -0.73 2.80
N GLN A 153 -6.26 0.33 3.43
CA GLN A 153 -7.04 1.26 4.24
C GLN A 153 -8.09 2.01 3.40
N SER A 154 -7.68 2.74 2.36
CA SER A 154 -8.65 3.44 1.50
C SER A 154 -9.59 2.51 0.74
N PRO A 155 -9.19 1.35 0.17
CA PRO A 155 -10.15 0.39 -0.37
C PRO A 155 -11.20 -0.08 0.64
N ASN A 156 -10.81 -0.28 1.91
CA ASN A 156 -11.76 -0.65 2.97
C ASN A 156 -12.69 0.50 3.34
N GLY A 157 -12.17 1.72 3.46
CA GLY A 157 -12.96 2.92 3.72
C GLY A 157 -13.96 3.19 2.60
N ILE A 158 -13.52 3.13 1.33
CA ILE A 158 -14.39 3.29 0.15
C ILE A 158 -15.56 2.29 0.19
N ARG A 159 -15.26 1.00 0.42
CA ARG A 159 -16.33 -0.01 0.55
C ARG A 159 -17.26 0.24 1.74
N ALA A 160 -16.74 0.82 2.82
CA ALA A 160 -17.56 1.21 3.96
C ALA A 160 -18.52 2.37 3.60
N MET A 161 -18.03 3.42 2.92
CA MET A 161 -18.87 4.52 2.45
C MET A 161 -20.00 4.04 1.53
N ILE A 162 -19.68 3.16 0.56
CA ILE A 162 -20.68 2.60 -0.37
C ILE A 162 -21.73 1.78 0.38
N ARG A 163 -21.36 1.00 1.39
CA ARG A 163 -22.33 0.27 2.23
C ARG A 163 -23.27 1.19 3.02
N GLU A 164 -22.79 2.37 3.38
CA GLU A 164 -23.61 3.41 4.03
C GLU A 164 -24.44 4.24 3.02
N GLY A 165 -24.40 3.89 1.74
CA GLY A 165 -25.23 4.51 0.70
C GLY A 165 -24.56 5.64 -0.07
N TYR A 166 -23.26 5.88 0.08
CA TYR A 166 -22.56 6.88 -0.74
C TYR A 166 -22.48 6.47 -2.19
N PRO A 167 -22.81 7.36 -3.17
CA PRO A 167 -22.75 7.04 -4.58
C PRO A 167 -21.32 6.68 -5.02
N ALA A 168 -21.12 5.48 -5.53
CA ALA A 168 -19.79 4.99 -5.94
C ALA A 168 -19.17 5.82 -7.07
N GLU A 169 -20.00 6.38 -7.95
CA GLU A 169 -19.60 7.25 -9.07
C GLU A 169 -19.04 8.61 -8.64
N LEU A 170 -19.25 9.01 -7.39
CA LEU A 170 -18.66 10.19 -6.77
C LEU A 170 -17.36 9.89 -6.04
N ILE A 171 -16.89 8.64 -6.05
CA ILE A 171 -15.65 8.24 -5.40
C ILE A 171 -14.54 8.08 -6.44
N TYR A 172 -13.44 8.76 -6.19
CA TYR A 172 -12.21 8.75 -6.97
C TYR A 172 -11.10 8.13 -6.11
N TYR A 173 -10.44 7.10 -6.61
CA TYR A 173 -9.45 6.36 -5.84
C TYR A 173 -8.03 6.59 -6.33
N TYR A 174 -7.23 7.27 -5.54
CA TYR A 174 -5.79 7.43 -5.77
C TYR A 174 -5.02 6.27 -5.12
N ARG A 175 -4.83 5.19 -5.92
CA ARG A 175 -4.21 3.94 -5.47
C ARG A 175 -2.76 4.11 -5.04
N GLY A 176 -1.98 4.95 -5.73
CA GLY A 176 -0.58 5.25 -5.44
C GLY A 176 -0.40 5.78 -4.02
N GLY A 177 -1.29 6.65 -3.58
CA GLY A 177 -1.36 7.21 -2.25
C GLY A 177 -0.17 8.09 -1.90
N TYR A 178 0.03 8.30 -0.61
CA TYR A 178 1.05 9.20 -0.09
C TYR A 178 2.48 8.82 -0.52
N GLN A 179 2.75 7.53 -0.68
CA GLN A 179 4.08 7.06 -1.07
C GLN A 179 4.43 7.43 -2.51
N ASP A 180 3.50 7.23 -3.47
CA ASP A 180 3.73 7.63 -4.86
C ASP A 180 3.84 9.16 -4.97
N TRP A 181 3.00 9.90 -4.23
CA TRP A 181 3.08 11.35 -4.15
C TRP A 181 4.47 11.82 -3.73
N THR A 182 5.03 11.23 -2.68
CA THR A 182 6.35 11.61 -2.14
C THR A 182 7.52 11.14 -3.01
N ILE A 183 7.41 9.96 -3.67
CA ILE A 183 8.48 9.46 -4.54
C ILE A 183 8.67 10.32 -5.79
N HIS A 184 7.59 11.01 -6.21
CA HIS A 184 7.65 12.01 -7.28
C HIS A 184 8.15 13.38 -6.81
N GLY A 185 8.47 13.54 -5.53
CA GLY A 185 8.95 14.80 -4.95
C GLY A 185 7.87 15.88 -4.89
N LEU A 186 6.59 15.51 -4.89
CA LEU A 186 5.49 16.46 -4.78
C LEU A 186 5.38 17.04 -3.37
N THR A 187 4.89 18.26 -3.28
CA THR A 187 4.77 19.03 -2.02
C THR A 187 3.92 18.27 -1.00
N THR A 188 4.40 18.21 0.23
CA THR A 188 3.67 17.68 1.39
C THR A 188 3.50 18.77 2.45
N VAL A 189 2.55 18.60 3.34
CA VAL A 189 2.33 19.45 4.52
C VAL A 189 2.40 18.61 5.78
N GLU A 190 2.67 19.26 6.92
CA GLU A 190 2.60 18.60 8.22
C GLU A 190 1.17 18.05 8.45
N GLY A 191 1.06 16.94 9.12
CA GLY A 191 -0.24 16.36 9.46
C GLY A 191 -0.86 17.11 10.63
N GLU A 192 -2.09 17.56 10.43
CA GLU A 192 -2.97 18.10 11.47
C GLU A 192 -4.14 17.15 11.69
N LEU A 193 -4.75 17.17 12.89
CA LEU A 193 -5.88 16.32 13.25
C LEU A 193 -7.14 17.15 13.50
#